data_ca30ba2b2c08f3c2f01fe1da45956eb3
#
_entry.id   ca30ba2b2c08f3c2f01fe1da45956eb3
#
_cell.length_a   1.000
_cell.length_b   1.000
_cell.length_c   1.000
_cell.angle_alpha   90.00
_cell.angle_beta   90.00
_cell.angle_gamma   90.00
#
_symmetry.space_group_name_H-M   'P 1'
#
loop_
_entity.id
_entity.type
_entity.pdbx_description
1 polymer ?
#
loop_
_entity_poly.entity_id
_entity_poly.type
_entity_poly.pdbx_seq_one_letter_code
_entity_poly.pdbx_strand_id
1 'polypeptide(L)'
;MAGAAKGEWSAKNPYYTNITENYILNGEGSKKETRHVVFALGDSGLDYKVGDALGVIPENPPHIVDELIEIQGWDKDATVTTHNGEKTLYEALKKDFEVHMASKKFVQSLAQKVVSSGMKISIKMVSRSRNNTEWNASEAENLPPELKPSA
;
A
#
# COMPACT_ATOMS: atom_id res chain seq x y z
N MET A 1 17.80 4.06 34.33
CA MET A 1 17.28 3.73 33.01
C MET A 1 17.03 5.04 32.28
N ALA A 2 17.85 5.37 31.31
CA ALA A 2 17.69 6.58 30.52
C ALA A 2 16.54 6.34 29.52
N GLY A 3 15.40 7.00 29.74
CA GLY A 3 14.32 7.03 28.77
C GLY A 3 14.81 7.70 27.50
N ALA A 4 14.55 7.11 26.34
CA ALA A 4 14.88 7.70 25.07
C ALA A 4 14.33 9.13 24.98
N ALA A 5 15.12 10.05 24.44
CA ALA A 5 14.70 11.42 24.23
C ALA A 5 13.43 11.42 23.36
N LYS A 6 12.37 12.01 23.91
CA LYS A 6 11.08 12.14 23.23
C LYS A 6 11.30 12.90 21.91
N GLY A 7 11.33 12.19 20.76
CA GLY A 7 11.46 12.82 19.45
C GLY A 7 12.48 12.21 18.47
N GLU A 8 13.21 11.15 18.84
CA GLU A 8 14.21 10.55 17.96
C GLU A 8 13.55 9.83 16.75
N TRP A 9 12.43 9.13 16.99
CA TRP A 9 11.71 8.38 15.96
C TRP A 9 10.41 9.07 15.57
N SER A 10 10.11 9.08 14.28
CA SER A 10 8.92 9.75 13.71
C SER A 10 8.55 9.12 12.37
N ALA A 11 7.42 9.53 11.77
CA ALA A 11 7.05 9.13 10.41
C ALA A 11 8.10 9.53 9.35
N LYS A 12 8.93 10.57 9.61
CA LYS A 12 10.03 10.99 8.73
C LYS A 12 11.35 10.30 9.05
N ASN A 13 11.49 9.79 10.25
CA ASN A 13 12.65 9.05 10.71
C ASN A 13 12.18 7.79 11.48
N PRO A 14 11.67 6.76 10.78
CA PRO A 14 11.14 5.56 11.43
C PRO A 14 12.27 4.68 11.98
N TYR A 15 11.99 4.02 13.09
CA TYR A 15 12.83 2.92 13.57
C TYR A 15 12.57 1.66 12.74
N TYR A 16 13.61 1.14 12.11
CA TYR A 16 13.51 -0.09 11.34
C TYR A 16 13.66 -1.30 12.25
N THR A 17 12.69 -2.20 12.17
CA THR A 17 12.66 -3.40 13.00
C THR A 17 12.14 -4.60 12.24
N ASN A 18 12.31 -5.79 12.83
CA ASN A 18 11.79 -7.03 12.31
C ASN A 18 10.60 -7.53 13.13
N ILE A 19 9.70 -8.23 12.45
CA ILE A 19 8.65 -9.00 13.09
C ILE A 19 9.26 -10.30 13.60
N THR A 20 9.17 -10.55 14.91
CA THR A 20 9.67 -11.77 15.56
C THR A 20 8.59 -12.84 15.68
N GLU A 21 7.34 -12.43 15.79
CA GLU A 21 6.20 -13.36 15.82
C GLU A 21 5.05 -12.83 14.96
N ASN A 22 4.42 -13.72 14.20
CA ASN A 22 3.25 -13.41 13.39
C ASN A 22 2.41 -14.67 13.20
N TYR A 23 1.30 -14.78 13.91
CA TYR A 23 0.38 -15.91 13.80
C TYR A 23 -1.08 -15.50 13.95
N ILE A 24 -1.98 -16.34 13.46
CA ILE A 24 -3.42 -16.11 13.50
C ILE A 24 -3.95 -16.49 14.88
N LEU A 25 -4.76 -15.59 15.48
CA LEU A 25 -5.42 -15.82 16.77
C LEU A 25 -6.79 -16.49 16.64
N ASN A 26 -7.39 -16.44 15.45
CA ASN A 26 -8.72 -17.00 15.24
C ASN A 26 -8.65 -18.52 15.11
N GLY A 27 -9.60 -19.19 15.76
CA GLY A 27 -9.81 -20.64 15.60
C GLY A 27 -10.43 -21.01 14.25
N GLU A 28 -10.51 -22.32 14.02
CA GLU A 28 -11.13 -22.90 12.83
C GLU A 28 -12.60 -22.46 12.68
N GLY A 29 -13.02 -22.18 11.44
CA GLY A 29 -14.38 -21.72 11.11
C GLY A 29 -14.61 -20.21 11.25
N SER A 30 -13.64 -19.44 11.76
CA SER A 30 -13.74 -17.97 11.79
C SER A 30 -13.59 -17.36 10.40
N LYS A 31 -14.50 -16.45 10.03
CA LYS A 31 -14.38 -15.64 8.81
C LYS A 31 -13.46 -14.43 8.98
N LYS A 32 -13.03 -14.14 10.22
CA LYS A 32 -12.11 -13.03 10.52
C LYS A 32 -10.69 -13.55 10.61
N GLU A 33 -9.74 -12.72 10.26
CA GLU A 33 -8.31 -12.96 10.44
C GLU A 33 -7.76 -11.89 11.38
N THR A 34 -7.52 -12.26 12.63
CA THR A 34 -6.86 -11.44 13.63
C THR A 34 -5.47 -12.03 13.86
N ARG A 35 -4.42 -11.22 13.73
CA ARG A 35 -3.04 -11.68 13.89
C ARG A 35 -2.42 -11.13 15.16
N HIS A 36 -1.67 -11.99 15.82
CA HIS A 36 -0.67 -11.58 16.80
C HIS A 36 0.61 -11.22 16.06
N VAL A 37 1.15 -10.03 16.34
CA VAL A 37 2.38 -9.55 15.72
C VAL A 37 3.28 -8.95 16.81
N VAL A 38 4.52 -9.41 16.85
CA VAL A 38 5.54 -8.91 17.78
C VAL A 38 6.66 -8.23 17.01
N PHE A 39 6.95 -6.99 17.35
CA PHE A 39 8.06 -6.21 16.81
C PHE A 39 9.23 -6.20 17.78
N ALA A 40 10.45 -6.46 17.30
CA ALA A 40 11.66 -6.36 18.11
C ALA A 40 12.05 -4.89 18.26
N LEU A 41 11.76 -4.27 19.40
CA LEU A 41 12.12 -2.86 19.63
C LEU A 41 13.62 -2.67 19.92
N GLY A 42 14.35 -3.74 20.32
CA GLY A 42 15.80 -3.71 20.53
C GLY A 42 16.27 -2.53 21.35
N ASP A 43 17.32 -1.87 20.85
CA ASP A 43 17.92 -0.69 21.47
C ASP A 43 17.30 0.63 20.99
N SER A 44 16.10 0.59 20.39
CA SER A 44 15.42 1.80 19.89
C SER A 44 15.16 2.85 20.97
N GLY A 45 15.11 2.44 22.24
CA GLY A 45 14.66 3.30 23.33
C GLY A 45 13.18 3.66 23.26
N LEU A 46 12.42 3.08 22.33
CA LEU A 46 10.96 3.25 22.25
C LEU A 46 10.31 2.67 23.50
N ASP A 47 9.56 3.49 24.18
CA ASP A 47 8.70 3.14 25.30
C ASP A 47 7.28 3.60 25.00
N TYR A 48 6.29 2.84 25.41
CA TYR A 48 4.88 3.17 25.19
C TYR A 48 4.05 2.96 26.45
N LYS A 49 3.02 3.76 26.58
CA LYS A 49 2.08 3.70 27.69
C LYS A 49 0.70 3.30 27.17
N VAL A 50 -0.14 2.84 28.07
CA VAL A 50 -1.54 2.55 27.75
C VAL A 50 -2.21 3.81 27.17
N GLY A 51 -2.79 3.66 25.99
CA GLY A 51 -3.42 4.75 25.24
C GLY A 51 -2.53 5.41 24.18
N ASP A 52 -1.25 5.08 24.12
CA ASP A 52 -0.39 5.53 23.03
C ASP A 52 -0.74 4.83 21.70
N ALA A 53 -0.50 5.52 20.59
CA ALA A 53 -0.69 4.98 19.25
C ALA A 53 0.67 4.65 18.62
N LEU A 54 0.79 3.44 18.05
CA LEU A 54 1.96 3.01 17.29
C LEU A 54 1.65 3.12 15.80
N GLY A 55 2.45 3.94 15.09
CA GLY A 55 2.44 3.98 13.63
C GLY A 55 3.38 2.91 13.07
N VAL A 56 2.91 2.10 12.13
CA VAL A 56 3.71 1.12 11.41
C VAL A 56 3.73 1.47 9.93
N ILE A 57 4.93 1.51 9.33
CA ILE A 57 5.13 1.74 7.90
C ILE A 57 5.59 0.41 7.29
N PRO A 58 4.71 -0.36 6.66
CA PRO A 58 5.08 -1.65 6.07
C PRO A 58 5.78 -1.44 4.72
N GLU A 59 6.65 -2.38 4.35
CA GLU A 59 7.10 -2.51 2.97
C GLU A 59 6.07 -3.30 2.15
N ASN A 60 5.92 -2.96 0.88
CA ASN A 60 5.09 -3.75 -0.02
C ASN A 60 5.73 -5.11 -0.31
N PRO A 61 4.93 -6.20 -0.34
CA PRO A 61 5.44 -7.52 -0.67
C PRO A 61 6.12 -7.55 -2.05
N PRO A 62 7.32 -8.13 -2.19
CA PRO A 62 8.06 -8.18 -3.45
C PRO A 62 7.24 -8.68 -4.63
N HIS A 63 6.46 -9.76 -4.43
CA HIS A 63 5.67 -10.36 -5.50
C HIS A 63 4.59 -9.41 -6.05
N ILE A 64 4.04 -8.49 -5.23
CA ILE A 64 3.05 -7.51 -5.69
C ILE A 64 3.75 -6.41 -6.50
N VAL A 65 4.94 -6.00 -6.07
CA VAL A 65 5.75 -5.01 -6.80
C VAL A 65 6.19 -5.55 -8.15
N ASP A 66 6.67 -6.80 -8.18
CA ASP A 66 7.09 -7.47 -9.41
C ASP A 66 5.91 -7.63 -10.38
N GLU A 67 4.75 -8.09 -9.90
CA GLU A 67 3.54 -8.23 -10.70
C GLU A 67 3.08 -6.87 -11.28
N LEU A 68 3.14 -5.80 -10.50
CA LEU A 68 2.78 -4.46 -10.96
C LEU A 68 3.72 -3.96 -12.06
N ILE A 69 5.03 -4.14 -11.89
CA ILE A 69 6.05 -3.77 -12.87
C ILE A 69 5.85 -4.55 -14.17
N GLU A 70 5.63 -5.87 -14.07
CA GLU A 70 5.41 -6.73 -15.22
C GLU A 70 4.14 -6.35 -16.00
N ILE A 71 3.00 -6.16 -15.31
CA ILE A 71 1.73 -5.78 -15.94
C ILE A 71 1.84 -4.45 -16.69
N GLN A 72 2.61 -3.50 -16.13
CA GLN A 72 2.77 -2.18 -16.72
C GLN A 72 3.89 -2.11 -17.78
N GLY A 73 4.75 -3.14 -17.84
CA GLY A 73 5.91 -3.16 -18.73
C GLY A 73 6.95 -2.09 -18.37
N TRP A 74 7.06 -1.76 -17.08
CA TRP A 74 8.01 -0.76 -16.62
C TRP A 74 9.42 -1.33 -16.46
N ASP A 75 10.42 -0.46 -16.60
CA ASP A 75 11.79 -0.79 -16.24
C ASP A 75 11.98 -0.64 -14.73
N LYS A 76 12.23 -1.75 -14.03
CA LYS A 76 12.41 -1.78 -12.58
C LYS A 76 13.61 -0.97 -12.09
N ASP A 77 14.64 -0.81 -12.95
CA ASP A 77 15.87 -0.12 -12.64
C ASP A 77 15.82 1.37 -13.04
N ALA A 78 14.71 1.83 -13.66
CA ALA A 78 14.51 3.23 -13.98
C ALA A 78 14.61 4.11 -12.72
N THR A 79 15.37 5.20 -12.80
CA THR A 79 15.50 6.15 -11.69
C THR A 79 14.26 7.01 -11.57
N VAL A 80 13.70 7.08 -10.37
CA VAL A 80 12.55 7.90 -10.03
C VAL A 80 12.84 8.76 -8.79
N THR A 81 12.29 9.97 -8.78
CA THR A 81 12.38 10.87 -7.62
C THR A 81 11.17 10.69 -6.74
N THR A 82 11.40 10.36 -5.46
CA THR A 82 10.37 10.23 -4.44
C THR A 82 10.54 11.30 -3.36
N HIS A 83 9.64 11.34 -2.39
CA HIS A 83 9.78 12.20 -1.21
C HIS A 83 10.98 11.83 -0.32
N ASN A 84 11.55 10.63 -0.51
CA ASN A 84 12.74 10.11 0.17
C ASN A 84 14.01 10.16 -0.72
N GLY A 85 13.99 10.94 -1.80
CA GLY A 85 15.10 11.09 -2.74
C GLY A 85 14.98 10.24 -4.00
N GLU A 86 16.08 10.17 -4.75
CA GLU A 86 16.17 9.37 -5.98
C GLU A 86 16.49 7.92 -5.65
N LYS A 87 15.81 7.02 -6.33
CA LYS A 87 16.01 5.56 -6.21
C LYS A 87 15.44 4.84 -7.43
N THR A 88 15.65 3.52 -7.51
CA THR A 88 15.04 2.73 -8.58
C THR A 88 13.53 2.67 -8.42
N LEU A 89 12.82 2.48 -9.52
CA LEU A 89 11.36 2.30 -9.51
C LEU A 89 10.93 1.15 -8.58
N TYR A 90 11.69 0.06 -8.59
CA TYR A 90 11.44 -1.08 -7.71
C TYR A 90 11.50 -0.68 -6.23
N GLU A 91 12.58 -0.03 -5.81
CA GLU A 91 12.75 0.42 -4.42
C GLU A 91 11.70 1.45 -4.01
N ALA A 92 11.33 2.34 -4.91
CA ALA A 92 10.28 3.33 -4.68
C ALA A 92 8.92 2.68 -4.47
N LEU A 93 8.53 1.73 -5.33
CA LEU A 93 7.28 0.99 -5.20
C LEU A 93 7.27 0.10 -3.96
N LYS A 94 8.43 -0.45 -3.58
CA LYS A 94 8.53 -1.31 -2.41
C LYS A 94 8.38 -0.53 -1.09
N LYS A 95 8.94 0.68 -0.99
CA LYS A 95 9.10 1.38 0.30
C LYS A 95 8.35 2.70 0.43
N ASP A 96 8.12 3.41 -0.68
CA ASP A 96 7.65 4.79 -0.62
C ASP A 96 6.19 4.98 -1.06
N PHE A 97 5.65 4.03 -1.78
CA PHE A 97 4.29 4.11 -2.30
C PHE A 97 3.40 2.98 -1.78
N GLU A 98 2.15 3.31 -1.51
CA GLU A 98 1.14 2.30 -1.27
C GLU A 98 0.62 1.77 -2.62
N VAL A 99 0.79 0.45 -2.86
CA VAL A 99 0.39 -0.20 -4.11
C VAL A 99 -0.89 -1.04 -3.98
N HIS A 100 -1.41 -1.21 -2.75
CA HIS A 100 -2.58 -2.05 -2.50
C HIS A 100 -3.90 -1.36 -2.77
N MET A 101 -3.95 -0.03 -2.65
CA MET A 101 -5.17 0.74 -2.80
C MET A 101 -4.97 1.95 -3.70
N ALA A 102 -5.80 2.04 -4.75
CA ALA A 102 -5.87 3.24 -5.56
C ALA A 102 -6.71 4.31 -4.84
N SER A 103 -6.08 5.42 -4.46
CA SER A 103 -6.81 6.53 -3.85
C SER A 103 -7.77 7.17 -4.86
N LYS A 104 -8.89 7.75 -4.39
CA LYS A 104 -9.83 8.48 -5.24
C LYS A 104 -9.13 9.58 -6.06
N LYS A 105 -8.16 10.28 -5.47
CA LYS A 105 -7.37 11.31 -6.16
C LYS A 105 -6.51 10.73 -7.27
N PHE A 106 -5.89 9.57 -7.05
CA PHE A 106 -5.10 8.88 -8.07
C PHE A 106 -5.97 8.49 -9.27
N VAL A 107 -7.13 7.87 -9.02
CA VAL A 107 -8.07 7.47 -10.08
C VAL A 107 -8.56 8.67 -10.87
N GLN A 108 -8.89 9.78 -10.20
CA GLN A 108 -9.30 11.03 -10.87
C GLN A 108 -8.19 11.63 -11.73
N SER A 109 -6.94 11.66 -11.22
CA SER A 109 -5.79 12.17 -11.98
C SER A 109 -5.49 11.30 -13.20
N LEU A 110 -5.63 9.99 -13.05
CA LEU A 110 -5.47 9.03 -14.14
C LEU A 110 -6.54 9.25 -15.22
N ALA A 111 -7.81 9.36 -14.83
CA ALA A 111 -8.91 9.62 -15.74
C ALA A 111 -8.71 10.93 -16.53
N GLN A 112 -8.27 12.02 -15.87
CA GLN A 112 -7.97 13.28 -16.55
C GLN A 112 -6.85 13.15 -17.58
N LYS A 113 -5.78 12.41 -17.25
CA LYS A 113 -4.66 12.16 -18.19
C LYS A 113 -5.10 11.34 -19.39
N VAL A 114 -5.96 10.34 -19.19
CA VAL A 114 -6.52 9.50 -20.25
C VAL A 114 -7.34 10.33 -21.23
N VAL A 115 -8.26 11.14 -20.71
CA VAL A 115 -9.11 12.00 -21.53
C VAL A 115 -8.28 13.01 -22.32
N SER A 116 -7.27 13.62 -21.69
CA SER A 116 -6.42 14.62 -22.35
C SER A 116 -5.47 14.05 -23.40
N SER A 117 -5.07 12.79 -23.28
CA SER A 117 -4.13 12.13 -24.21
C SER A 117 -4.79 11.33 -25.32
N GLY A 118 -6.13 11.20 -25.32
CA GLY A 118 -6.84 10.35 -26.28
C GLY A 118 -6.49 8.85 -26.17
N MET A 119 -5.84 8.45 -25.09
CA MET A 119 -5.35 7.10 -24.91
C MET A 119 -6.46 6.21 -24.33
N LYS A 120 -6.75 5.08 -24.99
CA LYS A 120 -7.60 4.03 -24.41
C LYS A 120 -6.78 3.27 -23.36
N ILE A 121 -7.06 3.46 -22.07
CA ILE A 121 -6.46 2.65 -21.03
C ILE A 121 -7.36 1.45 -20.78
N SER A 122 -6.80 0.26 -20.99
CA SER A 122 -7.36 -0.98 -20.45
C SER A 122 -6.86 -1.12 -19.01
N ILE A 123 -7.66 -0.69 -18.03
CA ILE A 123 -7.33 -0.92 -16.61
C ILE A 123 -7.68 -2.37 -16.31
N LYS A 124 -6.68 -3.24 -16.36
CA LYS A 124 -6.80 -4.58 -15.82
C LYS A 124 -6.63 -4.48 -14.30
N MET A 125 -7.74 -4.24 -13.60
CA MET A 125 -7.76 -4.31 -12.14
C MET A 125 -7.65 -5.78 -11.75
N VAL A 126 -6.51 -6.17 -11.19
CA VAL A 126 -6.40 -7.41 -10.44
C VAL A 126 -7.02 -7.16 -9.08
N SER A 127 -8.35 -7.24 -9.00
CA SER A 127 -9.02 -7.26 -7.70
C SER A 127 -8.84 -8.64 -7.10
N ARG A 128 -7.82 -8.82 -6.28
CA ARG A 128 -7.78 -9.94 -5.35
C ARG A 128 -8.68 -9.59 -4.16
N SER A 129 -9.99 -9.57 -4.43
CA SER A 129 -11.01 -9.41 -3.40
C SER A 129 -10.93 -10.58 -2.43
N ARG A 130 -10.43 -10.32 -1.22
CA ARG A 130 -10.62 -11.24 -0.09
C ARG A 130 -12.01 -11.11 0.54
N ASN A 131 -12.81 -10.17 0.11
CA ASN A 131 -14.22 -10.04 0.55
C ASN A 131 -15.06 -9.68 -0.66
N ASN A 132 -15.94 -10.60 -1.00
CA ASN A 132 -17.00 -10.53 -1.98
C ASN A 132 -17.90 -9.30 -1.71
N THR A 133 -17.50 -8.13 -2.17
CA THR A 133 -18.40 -7.03 -2.40
C THR A 133 -18.62 -6.98 -3.90
N GLU A 134 -19.72 -7.57 -4.32
CA GLU A 134 -20.26 -7.40 -5.66
C GLU A 134 -20.32 -5.89 -5.95
N TRP A 135 -19.65 -5.48 -7.02
CA TRP A 135 -19.84 -4.15 -7.61
C TRP A 135 -21.32 -4.03 -7.98
N ASN A 136 -22.04 -3.17 -7.28
CA ASN A 136 -23.43 -2.93 -7.60
C ASN A 136 -23.51 -2.20 -8.94
N ALA A 137 -24.30 -2.73 -9.84
CA ALA A 137 -24.56 -2.17 -11.18
C ALA A 137 -25.04 -0.70 -11.15
N SER A 138 -25.54 -0.21 -10.00
CA SER A 138 -25.93 1.19 -9.80
C SER A 138 -24.76 2.18 -9.77
N GLU A 139 -23.54 1.74 -9.48
CA GLU A 139 -22.36 2.62 -9.52
C GLU A 139 -21.81 2.79 -10.94
N ALA A 140 -22.10 1.85 -11.83
CA ALA A 140 -21.74 1.95 -13.25
C ALA A 140 -22.57 3.00 -14.01
N GLU A 141 -23.75 3.37 -13.52
CA GLU A 141 -24.59 4.40 -14.14
C GLU A 141 -24.02 5.82 -14.01
N ASN A 142 -23.20 6.07 -12.97
CA ASN A 142 -22.58 7.38 -12.73
C ASN A 142 -21.20 7.56 -13.38
N LEU A 143 -20.77 6.59 -14.19
CA LEU A 143 -19.55 6.74 -14.98
C LEU A 143 -19.81 7.62 -16.22
N PRO A 144 -18.85 8.49 -16.58
CA PRO A 144 -18.90 9.21 -17.87
C PRO A 144 -19.12 8.21 -19.01
N PRO A 145 -19.90 8.57 -20.05
CA PRO A 145 -20.30 7.65 -21.13
C PRO A 145 -19.12 7.00 -21.83
N GLU A 146 -17.93 7.63 -21.81
CA GLU A 146 -16.69 7.12 -22.42
C GLU A 146 -16.05 5.97 -21.64
N LEU A 147 -16.45 5.76 -20.36
CA LEU A 147 -15.92 4.74 -19.46
C LEU A 147 -16.89 3.59 -19.20
N LYS A 148 -18.09 3.61 -19.85
CA LYS A 148 -19.03 2.49 -19.74
C LYS A 148 -18.53 1.31 -20.57
N PRO A 149 -18.58 0.07 -20.03
CA PRO A 149 -18.22 -1.11 -20.80
C PRO A 149 -19.15 -1.21 -22.03
N SER A 150 -18.58 -1.42 -23.20
CA SER A 150 -19.35 -1.76 -24.41
C SER A 150 -20.03 -3.12 -24.21
N ALA A 151 -21.33 -3.17 -24.50
CA ALA A 151 -22.16 -4.37 -24.43
C ALA A 151 -21.64 -5.49 -25.33
#